data_0b1a7095e7c2b5649b88af8636b4be85
#
_entry.id   0b1a7095e7c2b5649b88af8636b4be85
#
_cell.length_a   1.000
_cell.length_b   1.000
_cell.length_c   1.000
_cell.angle_alpha   90.00
_cell.angle_beta   90.00
_cell.angle_gamma   90.00
#
_symmetry.space_group_name_H-M   'P 1'
#
loop_
_entity.id
_entity.type
_entity.pdbx_description
1 polymer ?
#
loop_
_entity_poly.entity_id
_entity_poly.type
_entity_poly.pdbx_seq_one_letter_code
_entity_poly.pdbx_strand_id
1 'polypeptide(L)'
;DDGSTQIEHPEENAVFEVFLKSAGSYENARETERALLVTDAYGFAETPDWLPYGVYTVKQTKGLEGKELMPAFDVNICEDGETYRYLINNATFEAEIEIVKKDAETGKVIPASGIGFKVRNTDTGEYVLQHINYPTPMDIEIYYTDASGKLMLPYALPYGNYEIIEQNTCFGYVLDCTPVA
;
A
#
# COMPACT_ATOMS: atom_id res chain seq x y z
N ASP A 1 14.29 -6.56 7.02
CA ASP A 1 14.80 -6.21 8.35
C ASP A 1 16.15 -6.87 8.55
N ASP A 2 17.23 -6.11 8.57
CA ASP A 2 18.61 -6.59 8.77
C ASP A 2 18.95 -6.80 10.25
N GLY A 3 17.96 -6.64 11.16
CA GLY A 3 18.11 -6.74 12.60
C GLY A 3 18.79 -5.51 13.23
N SER A 4 18.97 -4.41 12.48
CA SER A 4 19.46 -3.17 13.07
C SER A 4 18.35 -2.49 13.87
N THR A 5 18.71 -1.79 14.93
CA THR A 5 17.79 -0.96 15.72
C THR A 5 17.77 0.49 15.24
N GLN A 6 18.45 0.79 14.16
CA GLN A 6 18.51 2.14 13.60
C GLN A 6 17.30 2.42 12.74
N ILE A 7 16.80 3.64 12.80
CA ILE A 7 15.78 4.14 11.89
C ILE A 7 16.49 4.50 10.59
N GLU A 8 16.36 3.63 9.58
CA GLU A 8 17.03 3.81 8.28
C GLU A 8 16.38 4.93 7.45
N HIS A 9 15.03 5.00 7.52
CA HIS A 9 14.24 6.01 6.81
C HIS A 9 13.19 6.59 7.76
N PRO A 10 13.55 7.64 8.54
CA PRO A 10 12.60 8.28 9.45
C PRO A 10 11.41 8.88 8.68
N GLU A 11 10.20 8.64 9.18
CA GLU A 11 8.98 9.23 8.63
C GLU A 11 8.66 10.53 9.36
N GLU A 12 8.90 11.66 8.69
CA GLU A 12 8.49 12.98 9.18
C GLU A 12 7.00 13.22 8.88
N ASN A 13 6.29 13.89 9.80
CA ASN A 13 4.87 14.22 9.68
C ASN A 13 3.91 13.01 9.61
N ALA A 14 4.33 11.83 10.06
CA ALA A 14 3.41 10.73 10.36
C ALA A 14 2.55 11.12 11.58
N VAL A 15 1.25 10.79 11.54
CA VAL A 15 0.30 11.19 12.57
C VAL A 15 -0.28 9.96 13.26
N PHE A 16 -0.27 9.99 14.59
CA PHE A 16 -0.85 8.95 15.43
C PHE A 16 -1.85 9.56 16.42
N GLU A 17 -3.01 8.97 16.50
CA GLU A 17 -4.01 9.19 17.54
C GLU A 17 -3.77 8.22 18.69
N VAL A 18 -3.58 8.74 19.89
CA VAL A 18 -3.51 7.97 21.14
C VAL A 18 -4.74 8.31 21.96
N PHE A 19 -5.52 7.34 22.37
CA PHE A 19 -6.75 7.59 23.14
C PHE A 19 -7.10 6.43 24.07
N LEU A 20 -7.77 6.74 25.17
CA LEU A 20 -8.23 5.73 26.11
C LEU A 20 -9.17 4.75 25.40
N LYS A 21 -8.83 3.47 25.39
CA LYS A 21 -9.55 2.42 24.64
C LYS A 21 -11.04 2.35 24.96
N SER A 22 -11.42 2.55 26.24
CA SER A 22 -12.82 2.54 26.66
C SER A 22 -13.66 3.68 26.07
N ALA A 23 -13.03 4.75 25.56
CA ALA A 23 -13.74 5.82 24.87
C ALA A 23 -14.17 5.42 23.44
N GLY A 24 -13.57 4.38 22.86
CA GLY A 24 -13.90 3.83 21.55
C GLY A 24 -13.34 4.60 20.36
N SER A 25 -13.08 5.90 20.48
CA SER A 25 -12.44 6.73 19.46
C SER A 25 -11.71 7.92 20.08
N TYR A 26 -10.83 8.54 19.28
CA TYR A 26 -10.07 9.73 19.67
C TYR A 26 -11.01 10.89 20.03
N GLU A 27 -12.06 11.12 19.24
CA GLU A 27 -13.01 12.22 19.44
C GLU A 27 -13.83 12.06 20.74
N ASN A 28 -14.11 10.82 21.13
CA ASN A 28 -14.92 10.52 22.33
C ASN A 28 -14.08 10.53 23.61
N ALA A 29 -12.76 10.43 23.51
CA ALA A 29 -11.88 10.50 24.68
C ALA A 29 -11.79 11.92 25.22
N ARG A 30 -11.66 12.06 26.53
CA ARG A 30 -11.43 13.36 27.19
C ARG A 30 -10.06 13.91 26.76
N GLU A 31 -9.89 15.22 26.81
CA GLU A 31 -8.62 15.87 26.45
C GLU A 31 -7.42 15.32 27.25
N THR A 32 -7.63 14.99 28.53
CA THR A 32 -6.60 14.39 29.39
C THR A 32 -6.36 12.89 29.13
N GLU A 33 -7.17 12.25 28.29
CA GLU A 33 -7.13 10.82 27.98
C GLU A 33 -6.79 10.57 26.51
N ARG A 34 -6.29 11.59 25.80
CA ARG A 34 -5.91 11.49 24.41
C ARG A 34 -4.70 12.37 24.08
N ALA A 35 -3.95 11.99 23.08
CA ALA A 35 -2.86 12.78 22.52
C ALA A 35 -2.79 12.59 21.00
N LEU A 36 -2.49 13.65 20.27
CA LEU A 36 -2.16 13.60 18.87
C LEU A 36 -0.64 13.70 18.73
N LEU A 37 -0.01 12.67 18.14
CA LEU A 37 1.42 12.62 17.93
C LEU A 37 1.70 12.92 16.46
N VAL A 38 2.70 13.76 16.22
CA VAL A 38 3.22 14.06 14.87
C VAL A 38 4.72 13.86 14.90
N THR A 39 5.24 12.99 14.04
CA THR A 39 6.66 12.71 14.01
C THR A 39 7.47 13.90 13.46
N ASP A 40 8.63 14.14 14.05
CA ASP A 40 9.60 15.11 13.59
C ASP A 40 10.47 14.57 12.43
N ALA A 41 11.47 15.37 12.00
CA ALA A 41 12.40 15.01 10.92
C ALA A 41 13.25 13.74 11.21
N TYR A 42 13.29 13.31 12.47
CA TYR A 42 13.97 12.08 12.90
C TYR A 42 13.00 10.90 13.07
N GLY A 43 11.72 11.06 12.70
CA GLY A 43 10.69 10.06 12.86
C GLY A 43 10.25 9.84 14.31
N PHE A 44 10.51 10.78 15.20
CA PHE A 44 10.22 10.70 16.62
C PHE A 44 8.97 11.51 16.99
N ALA A 45 8.13 10.97 17.85
CA ALA A 45 7.00 11.68 18.47
C ALA A 45 6.79 11.18 19.89
N GLU A 46 6.37 12.07 20.78
CA GLU A 46 6.02 11.74 22.16
C GLU A 46 4.74 12.44 22.61
N THR A 47 4.07 11.90 23.62
CA THR A 47 2.91 12.57 24.19
C THR A 47 3.34 13.86 24.91
N PRO A 48 2.67 15.01 24.67
CA PRO A 48 3.06 16.28 25.27
C PRO A 48 2.85 16.29 26.78
N ASP A 49 1.89 15.50 27.26
CA ASP A 49 1.52 15.39 28.66
C ASP A 49 1.44 13.93 29.11
N TRP A 50 1.46 13.72 30.40
CA TRP A 50 1.30 12.41 31.03
C TRP A 50 -0.15 11.92 30.87
N LEU A 51 -0.30 10.71 30.39
CA LEU A 51 -1.61 10.06 30.28
C LEU A 51 -1.94 9.31 31.57
N PRO A 52 -3.21 9.36 32.07
CA PRO A 52 -3.65 8.59 33.21
C PRO A 52 -3.50 7.07 33.01
N TYR A 53 -3.55 6.32 34.11
CA TYR A 53 -3.58 4.86 34.05
C TYR A 53 -4.72 4.35 33.17
N GLY A 54 -4.45 3.34 32.36
CA GLY A 54 -5.45 2.75 31.49
C GLY A 54 -4.87 2.04 30.30
N VAL A 55 -5.74 1.43 29.52
CA VAL A 55 -5.39 0.85 28.20
C VAL A 55 -5.69 1.89 27.14
N TYR A 56 -4.68 2.24 26.36
CA TYR A 56 -4.77 3.20 25.28
C TYR A 56 -4.62 2.51 23.93
N THR A 57 -5.41 2.93 22.97
CA THR A 57 -5.24 2.54 21.56
C THR A 57 -4.36 3.57 20.88
N VAL A 58 -3.33 3.10 20.19
CA VAL A 58 -2.47 3.89 19.30
C VAL A 58 -2.85 3.55 17.87
N LYS A 59 -3.27 4.55 17.10
CA LYS A 59 -3.75 4.40 15.73
C LYS A 59 -3.03 5.38 14.82
N GLN A 60 -2.32 4.87 13.82
CA GLN A 60 -1.76 5.71 12.78
C GLN A 60 -2.88 6.19 11.84
N THR A 61 -2.96 7.49 11.60
CA THR A 61 -3.97 8.11 10.72
C THR A 61 -3.36 8.74 9.48
N LYS A 62 -2.04 8.98 9.50
CA LYS A 62 -1.27 9.47 8.36
C LYS A 62 0.15 8.88 8.41
N GLY A 63 0.64 8.43 7.27
CA GLY A 63 2.01 7.95 7.04
C GLY A 63 2.60 8.57 5.78
N LEU A 64 3.74 8.06 5.34
CA LEU A 64 4.31 8.40 4.05
C LEU A 64 3.46 7.83 2.90
N GLU A 65 3.44 8.57 1.80
CA GLU A 65 2.83 8.10 0.56
C GLU A 65 3.51 6.81 0.06
N GLY A 66 2.70 5.84 -0.36
CA GLY A 66 3.21 4.53 -0.79
C GLY A 66 3.53 3.55 0.33
N LYS A 67 3.21 3.89 1.58
CA LYS A 67 3.32 2.99 2.73
C LYS A 67 1.96 2.64 3.30
N GLU A 68 1.79 1.40 3.71
CA GLU A 68 0.61 0.98 4.47
C GLU A 68 0.63 1.60 5.86
N LEU A 69 -0.54 2.06 6.32
CA LEU A 69 -0.69 2.47 7.71
C LEU A 69 -0.59 1.24 8.61
N MET A 70 0.15 1.39 9.70
CA MET A 70 0.27 0.33 10.69
C MET A 70 -1.09 0.02 11.33
N PRO A 71 -1.42 -1.27 11.57
CA PRO A 71 -2.57 -1.65 12.36
C PRO A 71 -2.55 -1.02 13.75
N ALA A 72 -3.70 -0.57 14.22
CA ALA A 72 -3.82 -0.04 15.57
C ALA A 72 -3.42 -1.09 16.62
N PHE A 73 -2.76 -0.66 17.69
CA PHE A 73 -2.36 -1.51 18.81
C PHE A 73 -2.66 -0.86 20.16
N ASP A 74 -2.65 -1.66 21.21
CA ASP A 74 -2.95 -1.19 22.55
C ASP A 74 -1.70 -1.10 23.42
N VAL A 75 -1.66 -0.07 24.25
CA VAL A 75 -0.64 0.19 25.27
C VAL A 75 -1.31 0.20 26.64
N ASN A 76 -0.79 -0.58 27.58
CA ASN A 76 -1.27 -0.55 28.96
C ASN A 76 -0.37 0.35 29.82
N ILE A 77 -0.87 1.50 30.22
CA ILE A 77 -0.20 2.42 31.15
C ILE A 77 -0.58 2.00 32.56
N CYS A 78 0.35 1.39 33.29
CA CYS A 78 0.12 0.82 34.62
C CYS A 78 1.17 1.22 35.67
N GLU A 79 2.25 1.94 35.27
CA GLU A 79 3.33 2.37 36.17
C GLU A 79 3.48 3.89 36.10
N ASP A 80 3.67 4.50 37.28
CA ASP A 80 3.85 5.96 37.37
C ASP A 80 5.25 6.37 36.94
N GLY A 81 5.35 7.40 36.11
CA GLY A 81 6.61 7.93 35.63
C GLY A 81 7.33 7.10 34.56
N GLU A 82 6.75 6.00 34.12
CA GLU A 82 7.35 5.16 33.08
C GLU A 82 7.13 5.73 31.67
N THR A 83 8.15 5.54 30.80
CA THR A 83 8.09 5.88 29.39
C THR A 83 7.96 4.62 28.54
N TYR A 84 6.82 4.47 27.86
CA TYR A 84 6.56 3.35 26.94
C TYR A 84 7.05 3.73 25.54
N ARG A 85 8.04 3.00 25.02
CA ARG A 85 8.67 3.27 23.71
C ARG A 85 8.35 2.17 22.72
N TYR A 86 7.96 2.56 21.52
CA TYR A 86 7.65 1.65 20.41
C TYR A 86 8.40 2.07 19.15
N LEU A 87 9.03 1.13 18.49
CA LEU A 87 9.56 1.28 17.15
C LEU A 87 8.50 0.78 16.17
N ILE A 88 8.08 1.64 15.26
CA ILE A 88 7.00 1.37 14.30
C ILE A 88 7.57 1.40 12.90
N ASN A 89 7.34 0.34 12.13
CA ASN A 89 7.70 0.24 10.72
C ASN A 89 6.46 0.05 9.86
N ASN A 90 6.33 0.86 8.81
CA ASN A 90 5.27 0.72 7.82
C ASN A 90 5.73 -0.12 6.63
N ALA A 91 4.91 -1.08 6.22
CA ALA A 91 5.17 -1.85 5.01
C ALA A 91 5.02 -0.98 3.76
N THR A 92 5.73 -1.33 2.68
CA THR A 92 5.49 -0.73 1.36
C THR A 92 4.15 -1.20 0.84
N PHE A 93 3.32 -0.29 0.34
CA PHE A 93 2.06 -0.64 -0.31
C PHE A 93 2.36 -1.29 -1.66
N GLU A 94 1.79 -2.48 -1.88
CA GLU A 94 1.87 -3.23 -3.13
C GLU A 94 0.48 -3.73 -3.49
N ALA A 95 0.14 -3.75 -4.79
CA ALA A 95 -1.15 -4.22 -5.27
C ALA A 95 -1.00 -5.25 -6.39
N GLU A 96 -1.81 -6.31 -6.32
CA GLU A 96 -1.98 -7.24 -7.44
C GLU A 96 -2.85 -6.59 -8.52
N ILE A 97 -2.46 -6.74 -9.78
CA ILE A 97 -3.15 -6.15 -10.92
C ILE A 97 -3.78 -7.25 -11.77
N GLU A 98 -5.12 -7.27 -11.85
CA GLU A 98 -5.88 -8.09 -12.80
C GLU A 98 -6.36 -7.22 -13.97
N ILE A 99 -6.04 -7.61 -15.20
CA ILE A 99 -6.53 -6.98 -16.42
C ILE A 99 -7.60 -7.87 -17.04
N VAL A 100 -8.74 -7.28 -17.37
CA VAL A 100 -9.87 -7.97 -17.99
C VAL A 100 -10.21 -7.32 -19.32
N LYS A 101 -10.00 -8.03 -20.43
CA LYS A 101 -10.34 -7.52 -21.76
C LYS A 101 -11.85 -7.56 -21.98
N LYS A 102 -12.43 -6.41 -22.32
CA LYS A 102 -13.86 -6.25 -22.61
C LYS A 102 -14.10 -5.68 -24.00
N ASP A 103 -15.19 -6.07 -24.60
CA ASP A 103 -15.75 -5.47 -25.81
C ASP A 103 -16.27 -4.06 -25.48
N ALA A 104 -15.85 -3.07 -26.26
CA ALA A 104 -16.17 -1.65 -26.00
C ALA A 104 -17.66 -1.32 -26.24
N GLU A 105 -18.35 -2.04 -27.13
CA GLU A 105 -19.75 -1.79 -27.45
C GLU A 105 -20.70 -2.47 -26.47
N THR A 106 -20.37 -3.69 -26.07
CA THR A 106 -21.26 -4.50 -25.24
C THR A 106 -20.87 -4.56 -23.76
N GLY A 107 -19.64 -4.16 -23.40
CA GLY A 107 -19.07 -4.26 -22.06
C GLY A 107 -18.81 -5.70 -21.60
N LYS A 108 -19.03 -6.69 -22.45
CA LYS A 108 -18.82 -8.10 -22.11
C LYS A 108 -17.35 -8.48 -22.20
N VAL A 109 -16.93 -9.41 -21.35
CA VAL A 109 -15.58 -9.97 -21.41
C VAL A 109 -15.38 -10.68 -22.75
N ILE A 110 -14.22 -10.47 -23.36
CA ILE A 110 -13.78 -11.18 -24.57
C ILE A 110 -12.99 -12.40 -24.09
N PRO A 111 -13.54 -13.62 -24.16
CA PRO A 111 -12.89 -14.84 -23.68
C PRO A 111 -11.87 -15.33 -24.71
N ALA A 112 -10.75 -14.64 -24.84
CA ALA A 112 -9.70 -14.97 -25.78
C ALA A 112 -8.33 -14.92 -25.09
N SER A 113 -7.53 -15.96 -25.29
CA SER A 113 -6.14 -16.02 -24.84
C SER A 113 -5.21 -15.32 -25.81
N GLY A 114 -4.06 -14.85 -25.30
CA GLY A 114 -2.97 -14.29 -26.11
C GLY A 114 -3.17 -12.83 -26.53
N ILE A 115 -4.10 -12.12 -25.91
CA ILE A 115 -4.18 -10.67 -26.03
C ILE A 115 -3.11 -10.09 -25.11
N GLY A 116 -2.15 -9.34 -25.68
CA GLY A 116 -0.98 -8.84 -24.98
C GLY A 116 -1.13 -7.42 -24.50
N PHE A 117 -0.63 -7.16 -23.30
CA PHE A 117 -0.62 -5.85 -22.66
C PHE A 117 0.77 -5.53 -22.12
N LYS A 118 1.18 -4.27 -22.20
CA LYS A 118 2.27 -3.70 -21.41
C LYS A 118 1.72 -2.82 -20.32
N VAL A 119 2.43 -2.77 -19.21
CA VAL A 119 2.15 -1.85 -18.10
C VAL A 119 3.30 -0.86 -18.03
N ARG A 120 3.01 0.43 -17.99
CA ARG A 120 4.00 1.49 -17.87
C ARG A 120 3.77 2.28 -16.58
N ASN A 121 4.82 2.46 -15.80
CA ASN A 121 4.81 3.40 -14.69
C ASN A 121 4.88 4.83 -15.25
N THR A 122 3.86 5.65 -15.01
CA THR A 122 3.80 7.01 -15.56
C THR A 122 4.69 8.00 -14.81
N ASP A 123 5.07 7.69 -13.57
CA ASP A 123 5.96 8.53 -12.76
C ASP A 123 7.40 8.45 -13.25
N THR A 124 7.85 7.26 -13.67
CA THR A 124 9.21 7.02 -14.19
C THR A 124 9.27 6.99 -15.72
N GLY A 125 8.15 6.72 -16.39
CA GLY A 125 8.06 6.50 -17.84
C GLY A 125 8.53 5.12 -18.30
N GLU A 126 8.92 4.24 -17.38
CA GLU A 126 9.46 2.91 -17.68
C GLU A 126 8.36 1.85 -17.77
N TYR A 127 8.58 0.84 -18.62
CA TYR A 127 7.72 -0.33 -18.66
C TYR A 127 8.04 -1.29 -17.53
N VAL A 128 6.99 -1.90 -16.98
CA VAL A 128 7.12 -2.90 -15.93
C VAL A 128 7.68 -4.19 -16.52
N LEU A 129 8.87 -4.57 -16.06
CA LEU A 129 9.54 -5.83 -16.36
C LEU A 129 9.52 -6.70 -15.12
N GLN A 130 8.93 -7.90 -15.20
CA GLN A 130 8.90 -8.84 -14.09
C GLN A 130 9.72 -10.10 -14.43
N HIS A 131 10.63 -10.48 -13.53
CA HIS A 131 11.45 -11.68 -13.65
C HIS A 131 10.78 -12.84 -12.95
N ILE A 132 10.38 -13.89 -13.68
CA ILE A 132 9.89 -15.14 -13.09
C ILE A 132 11.00 -16.18 -13.09
N ASN A 133 11.10 -16.93 -11.99
CA ASN A 133 12.14 -17.94 -11.79
C ASN A 133 11.72 -19.36 -12.18
N TYR A 134 10.42 -19.64 -12.22
CA TYR A 134 9.88 -20.97 -12.47
C TYR A 134 8.72 -20.92 -13.48
N PRO A 135 8.56 -21.91 -14.39
CA PRO A 135 9.36 -23.13 -14.55
C PRO A 135 10.71 -22.91 -15.23
N THR A 136 10.88 -21.82 -15.94
CA THR A 136 12.15 -21.42 -16.57
C THR A 136 12.36 -19.92 -16.30
N PRO A 137 13.54 -19.51 -15.84
CA PRO A 137 13.82 -18.09 -15.62
C PRO A 137 13.61 -17.29 -16.90
N MET A 138 12.78 -16.23 -16.82
CA MET A 138 12.52 -15.34 -17.96
C MET A 138 12.00 -13.98 -17.48
N ASP A 139 12.27 -12.98 -18.30
CA ASP A 139 11.75 -11.63 -18.12
C ASP A 139 10.45 -11.46 -18.92
N ILE A 140 9.42 -10.91 -18.27
CA ILE A 140 8.13 -10.65 -18.88
C ILE A 140 7.89 -9.14 -18.90
N GLU A 141 7.72 -8.58 -20.08
CA GLU A 141 7.32 -7.18 -20.31
C GLU A 141 5.94 -7.10 -21.00
N ILE A 142 5.53 -8.18 -21.69
CA ILE A 142 4.21 -8.28 -22.31
C ILE A 142 3.44 -9.39 -21.59
N TYR A 143 2.33 -9.03 -20.99
CA TYR A 143 1.46 -9.91 -20.22
C TYR A 143 0.27 -10.34 -21.08
N TYR A 144 -0.03 -11.64 -21.14
CA TYR A 144 -1.04 -12.19 -22.03
C TYR A 144 -2.25 -12.71 -21.29
N THR A 145 -3.45 -12.46 -21.84
CA THR A 145 -4.69 -13.02 -21.33
C THR A 145 -4.72 -14.54 -21.46
N ASP A 146 -5.40 -15.18 -20.51
CA ASP A 146 -5.80 -16.58 -20.57
C ASP A 146 -7.06 -16.79 -21.43
N ALA A 147 -7.56 -18.04 -21.49
CA ALA A 147 -8.75 -18.41 -22.25
C ALA A 147 -10.04 -17.73 -21.75
N SER A 148 -10.04 -17.17 -20.56
CA SER A 148 -11.18 -16.42 -20.01
C SER A 148 -11.14 -14.92 -20.37
N GLY A 149 -10.10 -14.45 -21.07
CA GLY A 149 -9.90 -13.05 -21.40
C GLY A 149 -9.38 -12.20 -20.25
N LYS A 150 -8.74 -12.85 -19.27
CA LYS A 150 -8.16 -12.23 -18.08
C LYS A 150 -6.67 -12.51 -18.01
N LEU A 151 -5.94 -11.61 -17.38
CA LEU A 151 -4.57 -11.85 -16.97
C LEU A 151 -4.34 -11.26 -15.57
N MET A 152 -3.49 -11.91 -14.80
CA MET A 152 -2.96 -11.42 -13.54
C MET A 152 -1.45 -11.21 -13.73
N LEU A 153 -0.92 -10.08 -13.28
CA LEU A 153 0.53 -9.90 -13.26
C LEU A 153 1.16 -10.91 -12.31
N PRO A 154 2.33 -11.50 -12.65
CA PRO A 154 3.02 -12.49 -11.81
C PRO A 154 3.31 -12.03 -10.38
N TYR A 155 3.63 -10.74 -10.21
CA TYR A 155 3.92 -10.12 -8.92
C TYR A 155 3.15 -8.82 -8.76
N ALA A 156 2.85 -8.47 -7.51
CA ALA A 156 2.29 -7.19 -7.14
C ALA A 156 3.19 -6.02 -7.60
N LEU A 157 2.57 -4.89 -7.87
CA LEU A 157 3.28 -3.66 -8.21
C LEU A 157 3.36 -2.75 -6.99
N PRO A 158 4.51 -2.08 -6.76
CA PRO A 158 4.63 -1.08 -5.72
C PRO A 158 3.70 0.11 -5.97
N TYR A 159 3.46 0.90 -4.96
CA TYR A 159 2.71 2.15 -5.07
C TYR A 159 3.26 3.03 -6.20
N GLY A 160 2.35 3.58 -7.01
CA GLY A 160 2.69 4.43 -8.16
C GLY A 160 1.51 4.58 -9.10
N ASN A 161 1.69 5.41 -10.13
CA ASN A 161 0.72 5.60 -11.19
C ASN A 161 1.09 4.73 -12.39
N TYR A 162 0.15 3.94 -12.85
CA TYR A 162 0.37 2.98 -13.94
C TYR A 162 -0.66 3.16 -15.04
N GLU A 163 -0.23 2.90 -16.27
CA GLU A 163 -1.13 2.79 -17.42
C GLU A 163 -0.94 1.45 -18.12
N ILE A 164 -2.03 0.96 -18.71
CA ILE A 164 -2.09 -0.32 -19.41
C ILE A 164 -2.24 -0.03 -20.90
N ILE A 165 -1.40 -0.64 -21.73
CA ILE A 165 -1.34 -0.41 -23.17
C ILE A 165 -1.49 -1.74 -23.90
N GLU A 166 -2.55 -1.90 -24.68
CA GLU A 166 -2.76 -3.09 -25.51
C GLU A 166 -1.72 -3.15 -26.64
N GLN A 167 -1.10 -4.31 -26.82
CA GLN A 167 -0.04 -4.53 -27.81
C GLN A 167 -0.52 -5.32 -29.03
N ASN A 168 -1.43 -6.24 -28.82
CA ASN A 168 -2.10 -7.01 -29.86
C ASN A 168 -3.49 -7.43 -29.42
N THR A 169 -4.39 -7.69 -30.36
CA THR A 169 -5.76 -8.10 -30.09
C THR A 169 -6.08 -9.43 -30.80
N CYS A 170 -7.26 -9.99 -30.52
CA CYS A 170 -7.73 -11.21 -31.17
C CYS A 170 -8.50 -10.92 -32.45
N PHE A 171 -8.68 -11.98 -33.27
CA PHE A 171 -9.43 -11.88 -34.53
C PHE A 171 -10.86 -11.35 -34.29
N GLY A 172 -11.27 -10.41 -35.13
CA GLY A 172 -12.60 -9.79 -35.08
C GLY A 172 -12.67 -8.51 -34.25
N TYR A 173 -11.57 -8.08 -33.61
CA TYR A 173 -11.48 -6.85 -32.85
C TYR A 173 -10.39 -5.92 -33.37
N VAL A 174 -10.60 -4.63 -33.19
CA VAL A 174 -9.62 -3.60 -33.54
C VAL A 174 -8.71 -3.36 -32.33
N LEU A 175 -7.41 -3.29 -32.60
CA LEU A 175 -6.42 -2.94 -31.59
C LEU A 175 -6.63 -1.48 -31.15
N ASP A 176 -6.79 -1.27 -29.85
CA ASP A 176 -6.83 0.05 -29.22
C ASP A 176 -5.58 0.24 -28.36
N CYS A 177 -4.64 1.01 -28.89
CA CYS A 177 -3.40 1.35 -28.18
C CYS A 177 -3.54 2.55 -27.26
N THR A 178 -4.75 3.07 -27.03
CA THR A 178 -4.99 4.18 -26.09
C THR A 178 -4.69 3.69 -24.68
N PRO A 179 -3.75 4.33 -23.95
CA PRO A 179 -3.43 3.93 -22.58
C PRO A 179 -4.64 4.08 -21.65
N VAL A 180 -4.81 3.13 -20.74
CA VAL A 180 -5.83 3.15 -19.68
C VAL A 180 -5.11 3.24 -18.33
N ALA A 181 -5.40 4.32 -17.56
CA ALA A 181 -4.85 4.54 -16.21
C ALA A 181 -5.72 3.88 -15.13
#